data_ef64bbeab384b0420fa67704ba9047eb
#
_entry.id   ef64bbeab384b0420fa67704ba9047eb
#
_cell.length_a   1.000
_cell.length_b   1.000
_cell.length_c   1.000
_cell.angle_alpha   90.00
_cell.angle_beta   90.00
_cell.angle_gamma   90.00
#
_symmetry.space_group_name_H-M   'P 1'
#
loop_
_entity.id
_entity.type
_entity.pdbx_description
1 polymer ?
#
loop_
_entity_poly.entity_id
_entity_poly.type
_entity_poly.pdbx_seq_one_letter_code
_entity_poly.pdbx_strand_id
1 'polypeptide(L)'
;MTLFQEKHFALFGNPVGHSLSPPMHRAAYGNMGVPVTYEAYRVETAEEIIPMMKSLGIEGASVTLPFKEAVLRYLDDVTENARTIGAVNTIVNRGGRLIGENTDWIGLVRDLKDHVQIKGKTFAVLGAGGMARAAVFGILHEGGKPVIFNRTGERGEALACAFNCQALPWVALDGFRADVLIQTTPVGMAPDINSSPLKKESLANFHYVLDAIYNPLTTMLLRDAEEMSCIPISGVGLFVYQGAEQIRIWTGLKPPVARMRQTVLDALMKE
;
A
#
# COMPACT_ATOMS: atom_id res chain seq x y z
N MET A 1 17.96 30.73 6.40
CA MET A 1 18.05 29.30 6.73
C MET A 1 16.91 29.02 7.72
N THR A 2 15.79 28.49 7.27
CA THR A 2 14.72 28.10 8.18
C THR A 2 15.23 26.87 8.92
N LEU A 3 15.51 26.99 10.22
CA LEU A 3 15.89 25.85 11.07
C LEU A 3 14.67 24.92 11.09
N PHE A 4 14.74 23.79 10.37
CA PHE A 4 13.77 22.73 10.56
C PHE A 4 13.86 22.26 12.01
N GLN A 5 12.77 22.37 12.75
CA GLN A 5 12.65 21.80 14.08
C GLN A 5 12.73 20.28 13.94
N GLU A 6 13.41 19.60 14.86
CA GLU A 6 13.47 18.14 14.87
C GLU A 6 12.06 17.57 14.93
N LYS A 7 11.75 16.64 14.02
CA LYS A 7 10.43 16.01 13.94
C LYS A 7 10.55 14.51 14.12
N HIS A 8 9.54 13.94 14.75
CA HIS A 8 9.44 12.51 14.97
C HIS A 8 8.27 11.93 14.20
N PHE A 9 8.55 10.99 13.27
CA PHE A 9 7.55 10.23 12.54
C PHE A 9 7.68 8.73 12.86
N ALA A 10 6.60 7.98 12.60
CA ALA A 10 6.54 6.57 12.98
C ALA A 10 5.82 5.69 11.95
N LEU A 11 5.99 4.38 12.10
CA LEU A 11 5.16 3.34 11.52
C LEU A 11 4.50 2.55 12.65
N PHE A 12 3.19 2.36 12.59
CA PHE A 12 2.43 1.48 13.48
C PHE A 12 1.83 0.30 12.75
N GLY A 13 1.94 -0.89 13.31
CA GLY A 13 1.37 -2.12 12.75
C GLY A 13 1.72 -3.37 13.56
N ASN A 14 1.30 -4.54 13.07
CA ASN A 14 1.64 -5.83 13.67
C ASN A 14 1.56 -6.96 12.61
N PRO A 15 2.72 -7.56 12.23
CA PRO A 15 4.09 -7.24 12.63
C PRO A 15 4.68 -6.04 11.88
N VAL A 16 5.71 -5.40 12.43
CA VAL A 16 6.44 -4.27 11.80
C VAL A 16 7.97 -4.45 11.81
N GLY A 17 8.49 -5.47 12.47
CA GLY A 17 9.93 -5.67 12.67
C GLY A 17 10.73 -5.83 11.37
N HIS A 18 10.11 -6.35 10.32
CA HIS A 18 10.74 -6.54 8.99
C HIS A 18 10.33 -5.47 7.98
N SER A 19 9.68 -4.40 8.42
CA SER A 19 9.26 -3.34 7.51
C SER A 19 10.45 -2.53 7.00
N LEU A 20 10.52 -2.31 5.69
CA LEU A 20 11.51 -1.45 5.06
C LEU A 20 11.13 0.04 5.09
N SER A 21 9.99 0.42 5.70
CA SER A 21 9.61 1.83 5.85
C SER A 21 10.65 2.64 6.65
N PRO A 22 11.16 2.17 7.82
CA PRO A 22 12.17 2.95 8.54
C PRO A 22 13.47 3.18 7.76
N PRO A 23 14.14 2.21 7.16
CA PRO A 23 15.35 2.48 6.38
C PRO A 23 15.08 3.36 5.15
N MET A 24 13.94 3.18 4.46
CA MET A 24 13.55 3.99 3.31
C MET A 24 13.35 5.47 3.70
N HIS A 25 12.57 5.74 4.76
CA HIS A 25 12.29 7.09 5.24
C HIS A 25 13.54 7.77 5.77
N ARG A 26 14.36 7.08 6.59
CA ARG A 26 15.63 7.62 7.11
C ARG A 26 16.60 8.00 5.99
N ALA A 27 16.71 7.16 4.96
CA ALA A 27 17.54 7.47 3.78
C ALA A 27 17.02 8.70 3.03
N ALA A 28 15.71 8.88 2.94
CA ALA A 28 15.10 10.06 2.33
C ALA A 28 15.39 11.33 3.13
N TYR A 29 15.13 11.33 4.43
CA TYR A 29 15.36 12.48 5.31
C TYR A 29 16.85 12.86 5.37
N GLY A 30 17.74 11.87 5.47
CA GLY A 30 19.18 12.10 5.40
C GLY A 30 19.63 12.74 4.07
N ASN A 31 19.07 12.28 2.94
CA ASN A 31 19.37 12.89 1.63
C ASN A 31 18.83 14.32 1.50
N MET A 32 17.69 14.61 2.16
CA MET A 32 17.07 15.96 2.18
C MET A 32 17.75 16.91 3.18
N GLY A 33 18.63 16.41 4.05
CA GLY A 33 19.27 17.21 5.09
C GLY A 33 18.30 17.75 6.14
N VAL A 34 17.17 17.04 6.41
CA VAL A 34 16.18 17.43 7.41
C VAL A 34 16.33 16.61 8.69
N PRO A 35 16.26 17.22 9.89
CA PRO A 35 16.42 16.52 11.16
C PRO A 35 15.10 15.80 11.54
N VAL A 36 14.92 14.62 10.96
CA VAL A 36 13.73 13.79 11.17
C VAL A 36 14.13 12.41 11.62
N THR A 37 13.51 11.89 12.68
CA THR A 37 13.56 10.48 13.07
C THR A 37 12.34 9.74 12.53
N TYR A 38 12.52 8.46 12.19
CA TYR A 38 11.43 7.58 11.76
C TYR A 38 11.65 6.19 12.32
N GLU A 39 10.71 5.71 13.12
CA GLU A 39 10.80 4.44 13.83
C GLU A 39 9.54 3.60 13.66
N ALA A 40 9.66 2.28 13.83
CA ALA A 40 8.53 1.35 13.78
C ALA A 40 8.15 0.90 15.19
N TYR A 41 6.86 0.97 15.49
CA TYR A 41 6.27 0.55 16.76
C TYR A 41 5.24 -0.55 16.52
N ARG A 42 5.43 -1.69 17.15
CA ARG A 42 4.44 -2.73 17.22
C ARG A 42 3.35 -2.33 18.20
N VAL A 43 2.10 -2.46 17.81
CA VAL A 43 0.92 -2.28 18.66
C VAL A 43 0.02 -3.50 18.53
N GLU A 44 -0.74 -3.82 19.55
CA GLU A 44 -1.66 -4.96 19.51
C GLU A 44 -3.05 -4.54 19.02
N THR A 45 -3.41 -3.28 19.22
CA THR A 45 -4.70 -2.73 18.79
C THR A 45 -4.55 -1.34 18.15
N ALA A 46 -5.50 -0.95 17.31
CA ALA A 46 -5.52 0.40 16.72
C ALA A 46 -5.73 1.51 17.76
N GLU A 47 -6.33 1.18 18.91
CA GLU A 47 -6.57 2.09 20.03
C GLU A 47 -5.28 2.61 20.66
N GLU A 48 -4.21 1.80 20.64
CA GLU A 48 -2.92 2.15 21.22
C GLU A 48 -2.17 3.22 20.40
N ILE A 49 -2.49 3.38 19.12
CA ILE A 49 -1.75 4.23 18.19
C ILE A 49 -1.77 5.69 18.65
N ILE A 50 -2.96 6.24 18.94
CA ILE A 50 -3.11 7.67 19.25
C ILE A 50 -2.48 8.04 20.61
N PRO A 51 -2.69 7.27 21.70
CA PRO A 51 -1.99 7.51 22.96
C PRO A 51 -0.47 7.45 22.81
N MET A 52 0.04 6.46 22.02
CA MET A 52 1.48 6.34 21.79
C MET A 52 2.04 7.51 20.97
N MET A 53 1.33 7.97 19.93
CA MET A 53 1.72 9.17 19.18
C MET A 53 1.85 10.40 20.11
N LYS A 54 0.89 10.59 21.02
CA LYS A 54 0.91 11.71 21.97
C LYS A 54 2.05 11.61 22.97
N SER A 55 2.26 10.41 23.55
CA SER A 55 3.30 10.21 24.58
C SER A 55 4.73 10.33 24.04
N LEU A 56 4.95 9.98 22.78
CA LEU A 56 6.25 10.02 22.11
C LEU A 56 6.46 11.31 21.28
N GLY A 57 5.51 12.23 21.25
CA GLY A 57 5.62 13.46 20.46
C GLY A 57 5.65 13.22 18.95
N ILE A 58 4.98 12.17 18.45
CA ILE A 58 4.98 11.80 17.03
C ILE A 58 4.07 12.76 16.25
N GLU A 59 4.64 13.46 15.27
CA GLU A 59 3.93 14.47 14.47
C GLU A 59 3.22 13.88 13.23
N GLY A 60 3.58 12.69 12.83
CA GLY A 60 2.93 11.96 11.74
C GLY A 60 3.26 10.48 11.77
N ALA A 61 2.33 9.66 11.30
CA ALA A 61 2.52 8.23 11.36
C ALA A 61 2.02 7.51 10.11
N SER A 62 2.78 6.51 9.66
CA SER A 62 2.29 5.47 8.77
C SER A 62 1.52 4.43 9.58
N VAL A 63 0.41 3.95 9.04
CA VAL A 63 -0.36 2.83 9.59
C VAL A 63 -0.37 1.68 8.59
N THR A 64 0.01 0.49 9.05
CA THR A 64 0.02 -0.71 8.22
C THR A 64 -0.91 -1.80 8.79
N LEU A 65 -0.79 -3.00 8.25
CA LEU A 65 -1.57 -4.17 8.67
C LEU A 65 -1.53 -4.36 10.20
N PRO A 66 -2.65 -4.76 10.81
CA PRO A 66 -3.99 -4.90 10.25
C PRO A 66 -4.88 -3.66 10.49
N PHE A 67 -4.33 -2.50 10.83
CA PHE A 67 -5.01 -1.38 11.49
C PHE A 67 -5.55 -0.29 10.57
N LYS A 68 -5.30 -0.35 9.25
CA LYS A 68 -5.68 0.72 8.29
C LYS A 68 -7.17 1.08 8.29
N GLU A 69 -8.06 0.10 8.50
CA GLU A 69 -9.50 0.32 8.61
C GLU A 69 -9.91 0.70 10.05
N ALA A 70 -9.32 0.01 11.04
CA ALA A 70 -9.69 0.19 12.43
C ALA A 70 -9.29 1.55 13.02
N VAL A 71 -8.21 2.16 12.53
CA VAL A 71 -7.69 3.44 13.06
C VAL A 71 -8.60 4.63 12.77
N LEU A 72 -9.45 4.56 11.75
CA LEU A 72 -10.37 5.62 11.34
C LEU A 72 -11.17 6.21 12.51
N ARG A 73 -11.69 5.38 13.39
CA ARG A 73 -12.55 5.79 14.52
C ARG A 73 -11.84 6.52 15.65
N TYR A 74 -10.51 6.55 15.64
CA TYR A 74 -9.69 7.19 16.66
C TYR A 74 -9.10 8.52 16.20
N LEU A 75 -9.39 8.94 14.96
CA LEU A 75 -8.90 10.17 14.37
C LEU A 75 -9.92 11.30 14.52
N ASP A 76 -9.43 12.54 14.63
CA ASP A 76 -10.28 13.71 14.73
C ASP A 76 -10.99 14.04 13.42
N ASP A 77 -10.36 13.69 12.29
CA ASP A 77 -10.91 13.83 10.94
C ASP A 77 -10.19 12.91 9.95
N VAL A 78 -10.77 12.76 8.77
CA VAL A 78 -10.16 12.07 7.64
C VAL A 78 -10.44 12.84 6.35
N THR A 79 -9.50 12.83 5.42
CA THR A 79 -9.74 13.42 4.10
C THR A 79 -10.85 12.74 3.35
N GLU A 80 -11.43 13.41 2.36
CA GLU A 80 -12.50 12.88 1.53
C GLU A 80 -12.09 11.55 0.86
N ASN A 81 -10.87 11.51 0.30
CA ASN A 81 -10.34 10.29 -0.31
C ASN A 81 -10.19 9.15 0.71
N ALA A 82 -9.61 9.41 1.88
CA ALA A 82 -9.46 8.39 2.92
C ALA A 82 -10.82 7.91 3.46
N ARG A 83 -11.80 8.80 3.55
CA ARG A 83 -13.18 8.49 3.92
C ARG A 83 -13.84 7.58 2.90
N THR A 84 -13.73 7.91 1.60
CA THR A 84 -14.25 7.11 0.49
C THR A 84 -13.58 5.75 0.43
N ILE A 85 -12.27 5.70 0.59
CA ILE A 85 -11.48 4.45 0.63
C ILE A 85 -11.91 3.61 1.84
N GLY A 86 -12.24 4.24 2.98
CA GLY A 86 -12.55 3.56 4.23
C GLY A 86 -11.30 2.92 4.87
N ALA A 87 -10.11 3.46 4.60
CA ALA A 87 -8.85 3.03 5.19
C ALA A 87 -7.86 4.19 5.23
N VAL A 88 -7.06 4.25 6.31
CA VAL A 88 -6.00 5.23 6.53
C VAL A 88 -4.66 4.51 6.62
N ASN A 89 -3.68 4.94 5.84
CA ASN A 89 -2.30 4.49 5.97
C ASN A 89 -1.36 5.60 6.44
N THR A 90 -1.86 6.83 6.59
CA THR A 90 -1.08 8.02 6.94
C THR A 90 -1.84 8.89 7.92
N ILE A 91 -1.24 9.23 9.05
CA ILE A 91 -1.78 10.16 10.03
C ILE A 91 -0.93 11.44 10.01
N VAL A 92 -1.59 12.56 10.02
CA VAL A 92 -0.96 13.90 10.07
C VAL A 92 -1.43 14.62 11.33
N ASN A 93 -0.50 15.08 12.15
CA ASN A 93 -0.80 15.93 13.29
C ASN A 93 -0.74 17.42 12.86
N ARG A 94 -1.87 18.08 12.86
CA ARG A 94 -1.98 19.51 12.58
C ARG A 94 -2.35 20.27 13.85
N GLY A 95 -1.32 20.65 14.61
CA GLY A 95 -1.53 21.42 15.85
C GLY A 95 -2.32 20.66 16.92
N GLY A 96 -2.11 19.38 17.08
CA GLY A 96 -2.80 18.50 18.03
C GLY A 96 -4.03 17.78 17.44
N ARG A 97 -4.53 18.20 16.28
CA ARG A 97 -5.62 17.53 15.57
C ARG A 97 -5.05 16.48 14.61
N LEU A 98 -5.50 15.24 14.75
CA LEU A 98 -5.03 14.09 13.97
C LEU A 98 -5.93 13.84 12.77
N ILE A 99 -5.37 13.98 11.57
CA ILE A 99 -6.09 13.84 10.31
C ILE A 99 -5.58 12.60 9.57
N GLY A 100 -6.51 11.72 9.17
CA GLY A 100 -6.22 10.52 8.39
C GLY A 100 -6.20 10.78 6.89
N GLU A 101 -5.18 10.22 6.25
CA GLU A 101 -4.95 10.23 4.80
C GLU A 101 -4.74 8.80 4.30
N ASN A 102 -4.90 8.62 2.99
CA ASN A 102 -4.51 7.38 2.34
C ASN A 102 -3.58 7.67 1.17
N THR A 103 -2.32 7.26 1.26
CA THR A 103 -1.33 7.40 0.20
C THR A 103 -1.13 6.12 -0.62
N ASP A 104 -1.72 5.00 -0.22
CA ASP A 104 -1.59 3.72 -0.93
C ASP A 104 -2.15 3.81 -2.35
N TRP A 105 -3.32 4.45 -2.52
CA TRP A 105 -3.93 4.61 -3.84
C TRP A 105 -3.07 5.47 -4.77
N ILE A 106 -2.41 6.50 -4.23
CA ILE A 106 -1.49 7.35 -5.00
C ILE A 106 -0.27 6.55 -5.42
N GLY A 107 0.28 5.74 -4.48
CA GLY A 107 1.40 4.85 -4.75
C GLY A 107 1.09 3.86 -5.85
N LEU A 108 -0.06 3.18 -5.76
CA LEU A 108 -0.52 2.22 -6.76
C LEU A 108 -0.73 2.86 -8.13
N VAL A 109 -1.44 4.00 -8.20
CA VAL A 109 -1.73 4.67 -9.46
C VAL A 109 -0.45 5.15 -10.14
N ARG A 110 0.51 5.70 -9.38
CA ARG A 110 1.80 6.13 -9.94
C ARG A 110 2.59 4.95 -10.49
N ASP A 111 2.66 3.86 -9.73
CA ASP A 111 3.37 2.65 -10.16
C ASP A 111 2.72 2.01 -11.39
N LEU A 112 1.40 1.88 -11.41
CA LEU A 112 0.68 1.40 -12.59
C LEU A 112 0.93 2.26 -13.83
N LYS A 113 0.92 3.59 -13.70
CA LYS A 113 1.14 4.52 -14.83
C LYS A 113 2.54 4.42 -15.44
N ASP A 114 3.52 3.91 -14.70
CA ASP A 114 4.86 3.62 -15.24
C ASP A 114 4.84 2.41 -16.20
N HIS A 115 3.78 1.59 -16.18
CA HIS A 115 3.69 0.32 -16.92
C HIS A 115 2.50 0.26 -17.87
N VAL A 116 1.33 0.80 -17.48
CA VAL A 116 0.08 0.63 -18.21
C VAL A 116 -0.82 1.87 -18.12
N GLN A 117 -1.53 2.16 -19.22
CA GLN A 117 -2.60 3.16 -19.20
C GLN A 117 -3.82 2.58 -18.47
N ILE A 118 -4.28 3.22 -17.39
CA ILE A 118 -5.36 2.69 -16.54
C ILE A 118 -6.74 2.87 -17.19
N LYS A 119 -6.97 4.02 -17.83
CA LYS A 119 -8.28 4.39 -18.38
C LYS A 119 -8.82 3.34 -19.36
N GLY A 120 -10.03 2.87 -19.08
CA GLY A 120 -10.76 1.91 -19.92
C GLY A 120 -10.34 0.44 -19.74
N LYS A 121 -9.23 0.17 -19.05
CA LYS A 121 -8.72 -1.18 -18.80
C LYS A 121 -9.49 -1.89 -17.69
N THR A 122 -9.52 -3.22 -17.78
CA THR A 122 -10.16 -4.08 -16.76
C THR A 122 -9.09 -4.62 -15.80
N PHE A 123 -9.39 -4.58 -14.52
CA PHE A 123 -8.50 -4.99 -13.44
C PHE A 123 -9.15 -6.07 -12.57
N ALA A 124 -8.51 -7.20 -12.41
CA ALA A 124 -8.85 -8.18 -11.39
C ALA A 124 -8.14 -7.82 -10.08
N VAL A 125 -8.87 -7.46 -9.05
CA VAL A 125 -8.32 -7.09 -7.74
C VAL A 125 -8.55 -8.21 -6.75
N LEU A 126 -7.47 -8.82 -6.25
CA LEU A 126 -7.49 -9.90 -5.27
C LEU A 126 -7.42 -9.35 -3.86
N GLY A 127 -8.47 -9.59 -3.07
CA GLY A 127 -8.58 -9.14 -1.67
C GLY A 127 -9.68 -8.12 -1.44
N ALA A 128 -9.96 -7.83 -0.15
CA ALA A 128 -10.97 -6.86 0.28
C ALA A 128 -10.54 -6.10 1.55
N GLY A 129 -9.24 -6.01 1.84
CA GLY A 129 -8.67 -5.23 2.94
C GLY A 129 -8.27 -3.82 2.51
N GLY A 130 -7.59 -3.08 3.40
CA GLY A 130 -7.21 -1.68 3.19
C GLY A 130 -6.46 -1.41 1.87
N MET A 131 -5.56 -2.33 1.43
CA MET A 131 -4.86 -2.18 0.16
C MET A 131 -5.80 -2.39 -1.05
N ALA A 132 -6.71 -3.39 -0.98
CA ALA A 132 -7.71 -3.60 -2.03
C ALA A 132 -8.63 -2.39 -2.18
N ARG A 133 -9.09 -1.81 -1.06
CA ARG A 133 -9.91 -0.57 -1.04
C ARG A 133 -9.19 0.57 -1.75
N ALA A 134 -7.92 0.79 -1.43
CA ALA A 134 -7.09 1.81 -2.07
C ALA A 134 -6.88 1.54 -3.57
N ALA A 135 -6.69 0.27 -3.95
CA ALA A 135 -6.55 -0.15 -5.35
C ALA A 135 -7.83 0.11 -6.15
N VAL A 136 -8.98 -0.34 -5.64
CA VAL A 136 -10.30 -0.13 -6.29
C VAL A 136 -10.57 1.37 -6.47
N PHE A 137 -10.36 2.17 -5.42
CA PHE A 137 -10.51 3.62 -5.48
C PHE A 137 -9.62 4.24 -6.57
N GLY A 138 -8.33 3.93 -6.55
CA GLY A 138 -7.37 4.50 -7.50
C GLY A 138 -7.68 4.12 -8.96
N ILE A 139 -8.08 2.86 -9.20
CA ILE A 139 -8.47 2.39 -10.53
C ILE A 139 -9.70 3.14 -11.03
N LEU A 140 -10.75 3.26 -10.22
CA LEU A 140 -11.98 3.98 -10.58
C LEU A 140 -11.71 5.48 -10.81
N HIS A 141 -10.89 6.11 -9.94
CA HIS A 141 -10.49 7.51 -10.06
C HIS A 141 -9.80 7.80 -11.41
N GLU A 142 -9.03 6.85 -11.92
CA GLU A 142 -8.32 6.94 -13.20
C GLU A 142 -9.14 6.42 -14.39
N GLY A 143 -10.43 6.06 -14.19
CA GLY A 143 -11.32 5.60 -15.23
C GLY A 143 -11.09 4.15 -15.69
N GLY A 144 -10.44 3.32 -14.86
CA GLY A 144 -10.34 1.88 -15.04
C GLY A 144 -11.58 1.14 -14.51
N LYS A 145 -11.65 -0.17 -14.75
CA LYS A 145 -12.80 -1.04 -14.42
C LYS A 145 -12.34 -2.16 -13.47
N PRO A 146 -12.40 -1.97 -12.13
CA PRO A 146 -12.05 -3.03 -11.19
C PRO A 146 -13.15 -4.08 -11.08
N VAL A 147 -12.73 -5.34 -10.96
CA VAL A 147 -13.55 -6.49 -10.56
C VAL A 147 -12.88 -7.15 -9.37
N ILE A 148 -13.60 -7.32 -8.29
CA ILE A 148 -13.06 -7.77 -7.01
C ILE A 148 -13.22 -9.28 -6.87
N PHE A 149 -12.15 -9.93 -6.43
CA PHE A 149 -12.15 -11.35 -6.05
C PHE A 149 -11.66 -11.48 -4.61
N ASN A 150 -12.49 -12.03 -3.74
CA ASN A 150 -12.12 -12.25 -2.35
C ASN A 150 -12.56 -13.63 -1.87
N ARG A 151 -11.69 -14.32 -1.11
CA ARG A 151 -11.96 -15.65 -0.56
C ARG A 151 -13.26 -15.69 0.27
N THR A 152 -13.50 -14.65 1.08
CA THR A 152 -14.76 -14.46 1.80
C THR A 152 -15.67 -13.59 0.92
N GLY A 153 -16.66 -14.22 0.27
CA GLY A 153 -17.57 -13.55 -0.69
C GLY A 153 -18.19 -12.28 -0.17
N GLU A 154 -18.77 -12.33 1.02
CA GLU A 154 -19.45 -11.19 1.69
C GLU A 154 -18.55 -9.94 1.80
N ARG A 155 -17.25 -10.11 2.09
CA ARG A 155 -16.31 -8.99 2.16
C ARG A 155 -16.02 -8.39 0.78
N GLY A 156 -15.96 -9.23 -0.24
CA GLY A 156 -15.80 -8.80 -1.64
C GLY A 156 -17.02 -8.02 -2.11
N GLU A 157 -18.21 -8.54 -1.85
CA GLU A 157 -19.49 -7.90 -2.20
C GLU A 157 -19.70 -6.57 -1.46
N ALA A 158 -19.37 -6.52 -0.17
CA ALA A 158 -19.43 -5.28 0.60
C ALA A 158 -18.50 -4.20 0.04
N LEU A 159 -17.28 -4.59 -0.38
CA LEU A 159 -16.35 -3.67 -1.03
C LEU A 159 -16.88 -3.22 -2.39
N ALA A 160 -17.38 -4.13 -3.21
CA ALA A 160 -17.96 -3.82 -4.51
C ALA A 160 -19.18 -2.88 -4.41
N CYS A 161 -20.04 -3.10 -3.42
CA CYS A 161 -21.18 -2.22 -3.12
C CYS A 161 -20.70 -0.80 -2.75
N ALA A 162 -19.69 -0.69 -1.89
CA ALA A 162 -19.15 0.60 -1.43
C ALA A 162 -18.59 1.45 -2.58
N PHE A 163 -18.07 0.81 -3.63
CA PHE A 163 -17.46 1.48 -4.78
C PHE A 163 -18.29 1.43 -6.07
N ASN A 164 -19.50 0.88 -6.00
CA ASN A 164 -20.36 0.67 -7.16
C ASN A 164 -19.63 -0.03 -8.31
N CYS A 165 -18.94 -1.14 -8.00
CA CYS A 165 -18.24 -1.98 -8.97
C CYS A 165 -18.65 -3.45 -8.80
N GLN A 166 -18.02 -4.35 -9.54
CA GLN A 166 -18.37 -5.77 -9.54
C GLN A 166 -17.49 -6.57 -8.57
N ALA A 167 -18.09 -7.51 -7.85
CA ALA A 167 -17.39 -8.62 -7.22
C ALA A 167 -17.82 -9.94 -7.89
N LEU A 168 -16.89 -10.88 -8.01
CA LEU A 168 -17.14 -12.23 -8.50
C LEU A 168 -16.63 -13.25 -7.46
N PRO A 169 -17.24 -14.46 -7.42
CA PRO A 169 -16.75 -15.54 -6.59
C PRO A 169 -15.30 -15.89 -6.95
N TRP A 170 -14.51 -16.28 -5.94
CA TRP A 170 -13.09 -16.64 -6.14
C TRP A 170 -12.90 -17.71 -7.25
N VAL A 171 -13.80 -18.70 -7.33
CA VAL A 171 -13.75 -19.76 -8.34
C VAL A 171 -13.84 -19.23 -9.77
N ALA A 172 -14.45 -18.07 -10.00
CA ALA A 172 -14.56 -17.46 -11.32
C ALA A 172 -13.22 -16.87 -11.82
N LEU A 173 -12.23 -16.70 -10.95
CA LEU A 173 -10.92 -16.14 -11.28
C LEU A 173 -10.15 -17.00 -12.27
N ASP A 174 -10.26 -18.33 -12.20
CA ASP A 174 -9.55 -19.27 -13.10
C ASP A 174 -9.88 -19.04 -14.58
N GLY A 175 -11.09 -18.58 -14.91
CA GLY A 175 -11.52 -18.28 -16.28
C GLY A 175 -11.70 -16.79 -16.59
N PHE A 176 -11.43 -15.93 -15.63
CA PHE A 176 -11.64 -14.49 -15.79
C PHE A 176 -10.47 -13.85 -16.55
N ARG A 177 -10.81 -13.05 -17.57
CA ARG A 177 -9.84 -12.30 -18.36
C ARG A 177 -9.87 -10.82 -18.02
N ALA A 178 -8.71 -10.24 -17.78
CA ALA A 178 -8.53 -8.81 -17.57
C ALA A 178 -7.18 -8.35 -18.13
N ASP A 179 -7.02 -7.04 -18.31
CA ASP A 179 -5.74 -6.46 -18.73
C ASP A 179 -4.69 -6.59 -17.61
N VAL A 180 -5.11 -6.40 -16.36
CA VAL A 180 -4.22 -6.37 -15.19
C VAL A 180 -4.79 -7.21 -14.05
N LEU A 181 -3.96 -8.03 -13.43
CA LEU A 181 -4.19 -8.64 -12.13
C LEU A 181 -3.48 -7.81 -11.06
N ILE A 182 -4.19 -7.48 -9.96
CA ILE A 182 -3.60 -6.81 -8.80
C ILE A 182 -3.78 -7.68 -7.56
N GLN A 183 -2.68 -8.21 -7.03
CA GLN A 183 -2.63 -8.96 -5.79
C GLN A 183 -2.48 -8.00 -4.61
N THR A 184 -3.43 -8.02 -3.67
CA THR A 184 -3.43 -7.18 -2.46
C THR A 184 -3.55 -7.97 -1.15
N THR A 185 -3.53 -9.31 -1.25
CA THR A 185 -3.55 -10.19 -0.07
C THR A 185 -2.13 -10.47 0.44
N PRO A 186 -1.95 -10.98 1.65
CA PRO A 186 -0.62 -11.33 2.16
C PRO A 186 -0.08 -12.68 1.65
N VAL A 187 -0.76 -13.38 0.72
CA VAL A 187 -0.31 -14.69 0.21
C VAL A 187 0.96 -14.52 -0.62
N GLY A 188 2.01 -15.20 -0.25
CA GLY A 188 3.34 -15.10 -0.89
C GLY A 188 4.27 -14.07 -0.25
N MET A 189 3.82 -13.36 0.80
CA MET A 189 4.65 -12.46 1.60
C MET A 189 5.51 -13.26 2.59
N ALA A 190 6.74 -12.82 2.86
CA ALA A 190 7.59 -13.39 3.89
C ALA A 190 6.85 -13.48 5.24
N PRO A 191 6.96 -14.60 5.99
CA PRO A 191 7.86 -15.73 5.78
C PRO A 191 7.34 -16.82 4.82
N ASP A 192 6.06 -16.83 4.41
CA ASP A 192 5.46 -17.84 3.53
C ASP A 192 5.59 -17.47 2.04
N ILE A 193 6.83 -17.46 1.57
CA ILE A 193 7.19 -17.02 0.20
C ILE A 193 6.87 -18.03 -0.91
N ASN A 194 6.49 -19.26 -0.55
CA ASN A 194 6.26 -20.34 -1.49
C ASN A 194 4.77 -20.55 -1.84
N SER A 195 3.96 -19.54 -1.54
CA SER A 195 2.53 -19.55 -1.81
C SER A 195 2.16 -18.56 -2.91
N SER A 196 1.22 -18.94 -3.78
CA SER A 196 0.60 -18.07 -4.78
C SER A 196 -0.92 -18.04 -4.59
N PRO A 197 -1.59 -16.89 -4.77
CA PRO A 197 -3.04 -16.80 -4.59
C PRO A 197 -3.84 -17.52 -5.67
N LEU A 198 -3.25 -17.82 -6.81
CA LEU A 198 -3.92 -18.52 -7.90
C LEU A 198 -2.95 -19.51 -8.59
N LYS A 199 -3.53 -20.39 -9.40
CA LYS A 199 -2.77 -21.37 -10.20
C LYS A 199 -2.01 -20.63 -11.30
N LYS A 200 -0.84 -21.14 -11.65
CA LYS A 200 0.01 -20.58 -12.67
C LYS A 200 -0.70 -20.46 -14.04
N GLU A 201 -1.46 -21.48 -14.42
CA GLU A 201 -2.15 -21.53 -15.71
C GLU A 201 -3.20 -20.43 -15.85
N SER A 202 -3.81 -19.99 -14.74
CA SER A 202 -4.79 -18.91 -14.73
C SER A 202 -4.18 -17.55 -15.11
N LEU A 203 -2.85 -17.40 -14.95
CA LEU A 203 -2.14 -16.16 -15.28
C LEU A 203 -2.13 -15.85 -16.79
N ALA A 204 -2.27 -16.85 -17.66
CA ALA A 204 -2.41 -16.61 -19.10
C ALA A 204 -3.61 -15.72 -19.48
N ASN A 205 -4.51 -15.46 -18.55
CA ASN A 205 -5.67 -14.58 -18.76
C ASN A 205 -5.38 -13.08 -18.52
N PHE A 206 -4.14 -12.73 -18.13
CA PHE A 206 -3.73 -11.36 -17.79
C PHE A 206 -2.53 -10.93 -18.64
N HIS A 207 -2.43 -9.63 -18.91
CA HIS A 207 -1.25 -9.08 -19.59
C HIS A 207 -0.22 -8.53 -18.58
N TYR A 208 -0.70 -7.89 -17.53
CA TYR A 208 0.13 -7.39 -16.42
C TYR A 208 -0.28 -8.06 -15.11
N VAL A 209 0.69 -8.36 -14.26
CA VAL A 209 0.46 -8.89 -12.91
C VAL A 209 1.23 -8.01 -11.91
N LEU A 210 0.50 -7.21 -11.14
CA LEU A 210 1.04 -6.41 -10.05
C LEU A 210 0.83 -7.16 -8.73
N ASP A 211 1.91 -7.34 -7.98
CA ASP A 211 1.84 -7.81 -6.60
C ASP A 211 2.15 -6.66 -5.65
N ALA A 212 1.22 -6.32 -4.75
CA ALA A 212 1.45 -5.28 -3.74
C ALA A 212 2.51 -5.67 -2.68
N ILE A 213 2.92 -6.93 -2.67
CA ILE A 213 4.02 -7.43 -1.84
C ILE A 213 5.35 -6.93 -2.42
N TYR A 214 6.21 -6.36 -1.56
CA TYR A 214 7.56 -5.93 -1.93
C TYR A 214 8.67 -6.81 -1.32
N ASN A 215 8.34 -7.62 -0.32
CA ASN A 215 9.25 -8.60 0.28
C ASN A 215 8.58 -10.00 0.30
N PRO A 216 9.11 -10.98 -0.47
CA PRO A 216 10.32 -10.92 -1.30
C PRO A 216 10.16 -10.00 -2.52
N LEU A 217 11.30 -9.58 -3.13
CA LEU A 217 11.30 -8.75 -4.34
C LEU A 217 10.55 -9.40 -5.51
N THR A 218 10.70 -10.71 -5.66
CA THR A 218 9.98 -11.51 -6.66
C THR A 218 9.24 -12.62 -5.93
N THR A 219 7.91 -12.47 -5.81
CA THR A 219 7.03 -13.48 -5.22
C THR A 219 6.88 -14.68 -6.15
N MET A 220 6.34 -15.80 -5.63
CA MET A 220 5.96 -16.96 -6.48
C MET A 220 5.00 -16.52 -7.59
N LEU A 221 4.02 -15.68 -7.26
CA LEU A 221 3.07 -15.13 -8.24
C LEU A 221 3.77 -14.41 -9.40
N LEU A 222 4.77 -13.57 -9.12
CA LEU A 222 5.48 -12.81 -10.16
C LEU A 222 6.40 -13.70 -11.00
N ARG A 223 7.02 -14.74 -10.41
CA ARG A 223 7.78 -15.75 -11.18
C ARG A 223 6.86 -16.51 -12.13
N ASP A 224 5.72 -16.99 -11.62
CA ASP A 224 4.74 -17.72 -12.43
C ASP A 224 4.18 -16.82 -13.55
N ALA A 225 3.97 -15.52 -13.27
CA ALA A 225 3.52 -14.54 -14.25
C ALA A 225 4.52 -14.37 -15.41
N GLU A 226 5.81 -14.26 -15.11
CA GLU A 226 6.87 -14.16 -16.11
C GLU A 226 6.93 -15.43 -16.98
N GLU A 227 6.83 -16.62 -16.37
CA GLU A 227 6.79 -17.89 -17.12
C GLU A 227 5.55 -18.04 -18.00
N MET A 228 4.44 -17.38 -17.65
CA MET A 228 3.21 -17.33 -18.45
C MET A 228 3.18 -16.13 -19.43
N SER A 229 4.32 -15.47 -19.65
CA SER A 229 4.50 -14.32 -20.55
C SER A 229 3.66 -13.09 -20.18
N CYS A 230 3.28 -12.97 -18.91
CA CYS A 230 2.76 -11.71 -18.36
C CYS A 230 3.90 -10.76 -18.03
N ILE A 231 3.59 -9.46 -17.96
CA ILE A 231 4.54 -8.45 -17.48
C ILE A 231 4.40 -8.34 -15.96
N PRO A 232 5.39 -8.81 -15.16
CA PRO A 232 5.33 -8.73 -13.72
C PRO A 232 5.65 -7.32 -13.23
N ILE A 233 4.92 -6.84 -12.22
CA ILE A 233 5.14 -5.55 -11.56
C ILE A 233 5.26 -5.81 -10.06
N SER A 234 6.45 -5.58 -9.49
CA SER A 234 6.68 -5.80 -8.05
C SER A 234 6.13 -4.64 -7.22
N GLY A 235 5.74 -4.91 -5.98
CA GLY A 235 5.20 -3.90 -5.05
C GLY A 235 6.20 -2.83 -4.60
N VAL A 236 7.46 -2.87 -5.06
CA VAL A 236 8.48 -1.88 -4.69
C VAL A 236 8.10 -0.49 -5.17
N GLY A 237 7.57 -0.35 -6.40
CA GLY A 237 7.15 0.95 -6.92
C GLY A 237 6.03 1.55 -6.09
N LEU A 238 4.97 0.78 -5.86
CA LEU A 238 3.85 1.16 -4.98
C LEU A 238 4.36 1.57 -3.58
N PHE A 239 5.20 0.73 -2.96
CA PHE A 239 5.75 0.96 -1.63
C PHE A 239 6.55 2.26 -1.54
N VAL A 240 7.38 2.55 -2.53
CA VAL A 240 8.19 3.77 -2.59
C VAL A 240 7.31 5.00 -2.84
N TYR A 241 6.38 4.95 -3.79
CA TYR A 241 5.56 6.10 -4.14
C TYR A 241 4.59 6.50 -3.01
N GLN A 242 3.99 5.51 -2.29
CA GLN A 242 3.14 5.84 -1.14
C GLN A 242 3.95 6.50 -0.01
N GLY A 243 5.18 6.01 0.29
CA GLY A 243 6.06 6.61 1.28
C GLY A 243 6.58 7.99 0.87
N ALA A 244 6.86 8.19 -0.42
CA ALA A 244 7.23 9.48 -0.97
C ALA A 244 6.09 10.51 -0.76
N GLU A 245 4.85 10.10 -0.98
CA GLU A 245 3.70 10.98 -0.75
C GLU A 245 3.53 11.29 0.75
N GLN A 246 3.78 10.35 1.66
CA GLN A 246 3.81 10.61 3.11
C GLN A 246 4.83 11.69 3.46
N ILE A 247 6.07 11.58 2.95
CA ILE A 247 7.10 12.60 3.16
C ILE A 247 6.64 13.98 2.68
N ARG A 248 6.03 14.04 1.48
CA ARG A 248 5.49 15.28 0.92
C ARG A 248 4.41 15.91 1.83
N ILE A 249 3.50 15.09 2.35
CA ILE A 249 2.42 15.54 3.24
C ILE A 249 2.97 16.06 4.56
N TRP A 250 3.92 15.36 5.17
CA TRP A 250 4.46 15.71 6.50
C TRP A 250 5.44 16.86 6.48
N THR A 251 6.21 17.01 5.38
CA THR A 251 7.30 18.01 5.32
C THR A 251 7.04 19.14 4.34
N GLY A 252 6.12 18.99 3.39
CA GLY A 252 5.94 19.92 2.27
C GLY A 252 7.06 19.87 1.23
N LEU A 253 8.09 19.02 1.41
CA LEU A 253 9.27 18.95 0.55
C LEU A 253 9.13 17.86 -0.53
N LYS A 254 9.91 18.02 -1.60
CA LYS A 254 9.98 17.00 -2.67
C LYS A 254 10.81 15.81 -2.20
N PRO A 255 10.24 14.58 -2.12
CA PRO A 255 10.96 13.40 -1.68
C PRO A 255 11.95 12.90 -2.74
N PRO A 256 13.10 12.34 -2.31
CA PRO A 256 14.12 11.79 -3.21
C PRO A 256 13.76 10.35 -3.62
N VAL A 257 12.76 10.17 -4.48
CA VAL A 257 12.18 8.87 -4.88
C VAL A 257 13.24 7.86 -5.35
N ALA A 258 14.21 8.31 -6.14
CA ALA A 258 15.30 7.42 -6.63
C ALA A 258 16.12 6.86 -5.47
N ARG A 259 16.48 7.70 -4.47
CA ARG A 259 17.21 7.25 -3.28
C ARG A 259 16.38 6.29 -2.42
N MET A 260 15.08 6.58 -2.27
CA MET A 260 14.15 5.70 -1.54
C MET A 260 14.10 4.33 -2.20
N ARG A 261 13.90 4.27 -3.52
CA ARG A 261 13.85 3.03 -4.30
C ARG A 261 15.15 2.23 -4.18
N GLN A 262 16.29 2.88 -4.33
CA GLN A 262 17.59 2.21 -4.21
C GLN A 262 17.79 1.61 -2.82
N THR A 263 17.43 2.33 -1.76
CA THR A 263 17.53 1.83 -0.37
C THR A 263 16.69 0.56 -0.16
N VAL A 264 15.47 0.52 -0.71
CA VAL A 264 14.60 -0.66 -0.62
C VAL A 264 15.19 -1.84 -1.39
N LEU A 265 15.64 -1.61 -2.62
CA LEU A 265 16.26 -2.67 -3.44
C LEU A 265 17.54 -3.22 -2.81
N ASP A 266 18.42 -2.35 -2.29
CA ASP A 266 19.65 -2.76 -1.59
C ASP A 266 19.36 -3.61 -0.34
N ALA A 267 18.26 -3.34 0.35
CA ALA A 267 17.85 -4.13 1.51
C ALA A 267 17.33 -5.52 1.10
N LEU A 268 16.46 -5.58 0.07
CA LEU A 268 15.87 -6.83 -0.43
C LEU A 268 16.88 -7.77 -1.09
N MET A 269 17.99 -7.24 -1.65
CA MET A 269 19.06 -8.06 -2.23
C MET A 269 20.04 -8.64 -1.21
N LYS A 270 19.96 -8.23 0.07
CA LYS A 270 20.81 -8.73 1.15
C LYS A 270 20.17 -9.85 1.96
N GLU A 271 18.87 -10.04 1.85
CA GLU A 271 18.12 -11.14 2.44
C GLU A 271 18.16 -12.39 1.54
#